data_8563c4661c87449d41793ca4210c57c4
#
_entry.id   8563c4661c87449d41793ca4210c57c4
#
_cell.length_a   1.000
_cell.length_b   1.000
_cell.length_c   1.000
_cell.angle_alpha   90.00
_cell.angle_beta   90.00
_cell.angle_gamma   90.00
#
_symmetry.space_group_name_H-M   'P 1'
#
loop_
_entity.id
_entity.type
_entity.pdbx_description
1 polymer ?
#
loop_
_entity_poly.entity_id
_entity_poly.type
_entity_poly.pdbx_seq_one_letter_code
_entity_poly.pdbx_strand_id
1 'polypeptide(L)'
;MARLRRGDGALIRDLNRAAILGLVWEHGLIARVEIARRLALSAAAVTDITRELVDDGILREVEEGASSGGRRPILLGLVGPAAQAIGVKIA
;
A
#
# COMPACT_ATOMS: atom_id res chain seq x y z
N MET A 1 21.27 8.64 -19.35
CA MET A 1 20.35 8.80 -19.59
C MET A 1 19.19 9.68 -19.48
N ALA A 2 19.17 10.60 -20.39
CA ALA A 2 18.09 11.54 -20.41
C ALA A 2 16.76 10.90 -20.52
N ARG A 3 16.66 9.83 -21.24
CA ARG A 3 15.37 9.23 -21.42
C ARG A 3 14.81 8.62 -20.17
N LEU A 4 15.65 8.38 -19.19
CA LEU A 4 15.14 7.84 -17.97
C LEU A 4 14.30 8.86 -17.24
N ARG A 5 14.54 10.12 -17.53
CA ARG A 5 13.82 11.14 -16.86
C ARG A 5 12.34 11.05 -17.04
N ARG A 6 11.91 10.69 -18.23
CA ARG A 6 10.54 10.57 -18.49
C ARG A 6 9.96 9.36 -17.79
N GLY A 7 10.70 8.29 -17.73
CA GLY A 7 10.23 7.11 -17.09
C GLY A 7 10.47 7.07 -15.59
N ASP A 8 11.36 7.94 -15.10
CA ASP A 8 11.71 7.91 -13.69
C ASP A 8 10.51 8.01 -12.76
N GLY A 9 9.59 8.90 -13.04
CA GLY A 9 8.43 9.06 -12.18
C GLY A 9 7.57 7.82 -12.15
N ALA A 10 7.34 7.24 -13.32
CA ALA A 10 6.52 6.06 -13.40
C ALA A 10 7.23 4.87 -12.76
N LEU A 11 8.53 4.75 -12.99
CA LEU A 11 9.28 3.65 -12.41
C LEU A 11 9.31 3.74 -10.90
N ILE A 12 9.55 4.92 -10.37
CA ILE A 12 9.58 5.12 -8.94
C ILE A 12 8.22 4.80 -8.34
N ARG A 13 7.16 5.24 -9.01
CA ARG A 13 5.83 4.96 -8.53
C ARG A 13 5.56 3.45 -8.52
N ASP A 14 5.99 2.76 -9.55
CA ASP A 14 5.82 1.32 -9.62
C ASP A 14 6.60 0.62 -8.52
N LEU A 15 7.80 1.07 -8.24
CA LEU A 15 8.58 0.51 -7.16
C LEU A 15 7.92 0.76 -5.82
N ASN A 16 7.38 1.94 -5.64
CA ASN A 16 6.70 2.26 -4.39
C ASN A 16 5.42 1.43 -4.25
N ARG A 17 4.69 1.22 -5.34
CA ARG A 17 3.51 0.36 -5.29
C ARG A 17 3.90 -1.03 -4.85
N ALA A 18 4.95 -1.57 -5.45
CA ALA A 18 5.40 -2.92 -5.12
C ALA A 18 5.84 -3.00 -3.66
N ALA A 19 6.54 -1.98 -3.20
CA ALA A 19 7.00 -1.97 -1.82
C ALA A 19 5.83 -1.91 -0.85
N ILE A 20 4.83 -1.11 -1.17
CA ILE A 20 3.65 -1.00 -0.34
C ILE A 20 2.91 -2.34 -0.30
N LEU A 21 2.73 -2.96 -1.45
CA LEU A 21 2.04 -4.25 -1.50
C LEU A 21 2.79 -5.32 -0.72
N GLY A 22 4.11 -5.34 -0.83
CA GLY A 22 4.91 -6.28 -0.07
C GLY A 22 4.76 -6.08 1.42
N LEU A 23 4.71 -4.82 1.84
CA LEU A 23 4.59 -4.51 3.26
C LEU A 23 3.22 -4.93 3.78
N VAL A 24 2.18 -4.67 3.01
CA VAL A 24 0.84 -5.08 3.40
C VAL A 24 0.76 -6.59 3.46
N TRP A 25 1.37 -7.25 2.50
CA TRP A 25 1.39 -8.71 2.48
C TRP A 25 2.04 -9.27 3.75
N GLU A 26 3.16 -8.69 4.13
CA GLU A 26 3.88 -9.14 5.31
C GLU A 26 3.12 -8.94 6.60
N HIS A 27 2.44 -7.81 6.70
CA HIS A 27 1.78 -7.45 7.95
C HIS A 27 0.33 -7.89 8.04
N GLY A 28 -0.27 -8.19 6.92
CA GLY A 28 -1.68 -8.53 6.89
C GLY A 28 -2.54 -7.28 6.89
N LEU A 29 -2.44 -6.49 7.90
CA LEU A 29 -3.13 -5.20 7.98
C LEU A 29 -2.14 -4.17 8.46
N ILE A 30 -2.16 -3.01 7.86
CA ILE A 30 -1.20 -1.98 8.22
C ILE A 30 -1.78 -0.60 7.90
N ALA A 31 -1.49 0.37 8.75
CA ALA A 31 -1.98 1.72 8.57
C ALA A 31 -1.09 2.50 7.60
N ARG A 32 -1.69 3.47 6.92
CA ARG A 32 -0.93 4.29 5.99
C ARG A 32 0.24 5.00 6.64
N VAL A 33 0.06 5.47 7.86
CA VAL A 33 1.14 6.19 8.53
C VAL A 33 2.32 5.26 8.77
N GLU A 34 2.06 4.01 9.03
CA GLU A 34 3.12 3.06 9.25
C GLU A 34 3.84 2.73 7.95
N ILE A 35 3.08 2.63 6.86
CA ILE A 35 3.67 2.42 5.55
C ILE A 35 4.62 3.57 5.22
N ALA A 36 4.15 4.79 5.43
CA ALA A 36 4.96 5.96 5.12
C ALA A 36 6.25 5.96 5.93
N ARG A 37 6.14 5.62 7.20
CA ARG A 37 7.29 5.61 8.06
C ARG A 37 8.30 4.54 7.65
N ARG A 38 7.83 3.35 7.38
CA ARG A 38 8.72 2.24 7.05
C ARG A 38 9.38 2.38 5.71
N LEU A 39 8.69 2.98 4.77
CA LEU A 39 9.23 3.13 3.42
C LEU A 39 9.84 4.51 3.19
N ALA A 40 9.81 5.36 4.20
CA ALA A 40 10.34 6.71 4.10
C ALA A 40 9.67 7.48 2.97
N LEU A 41 8.37 7.34 2.88
CA LEU A 41 7.59 8.05 1.88
C LEU A 41 6.77 9.12 2.57
N SER A 42 6.39 10.14 1.82
CA SER A 42 5.53 11.17 2.38
C SER A 42 4.12 10.61 2.55
N ALA A 43 3.39 11.21 3.47
CA ALA A 43 2.01 10.81 3.68
C ALA A 43 1.19 10.99 2.41
N ALA A 44 1.46 12.06 1.67
CA ALA A 44 0.73 12.32 0.44
C ALA A 44 0.99 11.24 -0.60
N ALA A 45 2.24 10.80 -0.72
CA ALA A 45 2.58 9.77 -1.68
C ALA A 45 1.89 8.45 -1.33
N VAL A 46 1.91 8.10 -0.05
CA VAL A 46 1.28 6.87 0.38
C VAL A 46 -0.23 6.93 0.16
N THR A 47 -0.83 8.06 0.51
CA THR A 47 -2.27 8.22 0.32
C THR A 47 -2.65 8.08 -1.14
N ASP A 48 -1.88 8.71 -2.00
CA ASP A 48 -2.16 8.69 -3.42
C ASP A 48 -2.07 7.28 -3.99
N ILE A 49 -1.00 6.58 -3.68
CA ILE A 49 -0.78 5.24 -4.21
C ILE A 49 -1.78 4.24 -3.62
N THR A 50 -2.01 4.31 -2.32
CA THR A 50 -2.93 3.36 -1.70
C THR A 50 -4.37 3.60 -2.13
N ARG A 51 -4.74 4.86 -2.38
CA ARG A 51 -6.08 5.14 -2.88
C ARG A 51 -6.28 4.50 -4.25
N GLU A 52 -5.27 4.59 -5.08
CA GLU A 52 -5.33 3.96 -6.39
C GLU A 52 -5.46 2.45 -6.24
N LEU A 53 -4.71 1.86 -5.32
CA LEU A 53 -4.78 0.42 -5.11
C LEU A 53 -6.14 -0.02 -4.57
N VAL A 54 -6.75 0.80 -3.74
CA VAL A 54 -8.10 0.50 -3.25
C VAL A 54 -9.09 0.60 -4.40
N ASP A 55 -8.98 1.65 -5.21
CA ASP A 55 -9.87 1.82 -6.35
C ASP A 55 -9.76 0.68 -7.33
N ASP A 56 -8.56 0.13 -7.48
CA ASP A 56 -8.35 -0.99 -8.39
C ASP A 56 -8.75 -2.33 -7.79
N GLY A 57 -9.18 -2.34 -6.55
CA GLY A 57 -9.62 -3.57 -5.93
C GLY A 57 -8.49 -4.46 -5.44
N ILE A 58 -7.31 -3.90 -5.30
CA ILE A 58 -6.15 -4.66 -4.84
C ILE A 58 -6.02 -4.58 -3.32
N LEU A 59 -6.32 -3.41 -2.77
CA LEU A 59 -6.34 -3.23 -1.33
C LEU A 59 -7.74 -2.92 -0.84
N ARG A 60 -7.99 -3.20 0.42
CA ARG A 60 -9.24 -2.86 1.04
C ARG A 60 -8.96 -2.11 2.34
N GLU A 61 -9.89 -1.29 2.74
CA GLU A 61 -9.78 -0.55 3.98
C GLU A 61 -10.56 -1.24 5.06
N VAL A 62 -9.94 -1.41 6.22
CA VAL A 62 -10.56 -2.08 7.34
C VAL A 62 -10.50 -1.15 8.54
N GLU A 63 -11.64 -0.86 9.12
CA GLU A 63 -11.65 -0.05 10.33
C GLU A 63 -11.30 -0.92 11.51
N GLU A 64 -10.36 -0.43 12.29
CA GLU A 64 -9.98 -1.15 13.48
C GLU A 64 -11.16 -1.16 14.41
N GLY A 65 -11.32 -2.19 15.14
CA GLY A 65 -12.46 -2.32 15.97
C GLY A 65 -12.61 -1.19 16.96
N ALA A 66 -13.42 -1.36 17.91
CA ALA A 66 -13.79 -0.35 18.80
C ALA A 66 -12.64 0.23 19.51
N SER A 67 -12.42 1.45 19.37
CA SER A 67 -11.41 2.05 20.14
C SER A 67 -12.11 3.03 21.01
N SER A 68 -11.71 3.09 22.17
CA SER A 68 -12.35 3.98 23.05
C SER A 68 -11.96 5.38 22.71
N GLY A 69 -12.85 6.12 22.49
CA GLY A 69 -12.62 7.49 22.43
C GLY A 69 -12.03 8.04 21.24
N GLY A 70 -12.44 7.82 20.25
CA GLY A 70 -12.04 8.61 19.33
C GLY A 70 -11.85 8.13 17.96
N ARG A 71 -10.71 8.34 17.45
CA ARG A 71 -10.43 8.03 16.10
C ARG A 71 -10.24 6.58 15.92
N ARG A 72 -10.81 6.02 14.92
CA ARG A 72 -10.58 4.64 14.58
C ARG A 72 -9.59 4.59 13.47
N PRO A 73 -8.47 3.93 13.66
CA PRO A 73 -7.49 3.83 12.59
C PRO A 73 -8.05 2.97 11.47
N ILE A 74 -7.70 3.35 10.26
CA ILE A 74 -8.08 2.57 9.09
C ILE A 74 -6.85 1.82 8.65
N LEU A 75 -6.99 0.51 8.56
CA LEU A 75 -5.90 -0.35 8.14
C LEU A 75 -6.14 -0.80 6.72
N LEU A 76 -5.06 -1.11 6.04
CA LEU A 76 -5.12 -1.60 4.68
C LEU A 76 -4.75 -3.06 4.65
N GLY A 77 -5.48 -3.84 3.87
CA GLY A 77 -5.19 -5.24 3.68
C GLY A 77 -5.33 -5.60 2.23
N LEU A 78 -4.79 -6.72 1.85
CA LEU A 78 -4.92 -7.19 0.48
C LEU A 78 -6.28 -7.82 0.29
N VAL A 79 -6.85 -7.58 -0.89
CA VAL A 79 -8.08 -8.25 -1.26
C VAL A 79 -7.71 -9.69 -1.62
N GLY A 80 -8.58 -10.64 -1.31
CA GLY A 80 -8.30 -12.05 -1.52
C GLY A 80 -7.66 -12.43 -2.83
N PRO A 81 -8.25 -12.05 -3.96
CA PRO A 81 -7.63 -12.40 -5.23
C PRO A 81 -6.26 -11.78 -5.42
N ALA A 82 -6.06 -10.56 -4.92
CA ALA A 82 -4.75 -9.92 -5.04
C ALA A 82 -3.74 -10.63 -4.16
N ALA A 83 -4.15 -11.03 -2.97
CA ALA A 83 -3.26 -11.75 -2.09
C ALA A 83 -2.86 -13.07 -2.70
N GLN A 84 -3.79 -13.71 -3.35
CA GLN A 84 -3.52 -14.98 -3.99
C GLN A 84 -2.54 -14.82 -5.13
N ALA A 85 -2.70 -13.76 -5.91
CA ALA A 85 -1.81 -13.51 -7.02
C ALA A 85 -0.38 -13.27 -6.55
N ILE A 86 -0.23 -12.59 -5.42
CA ILE A 86 1.08 -12.36 -4.87
C ILE A 86 1.64 -13.65 -4.29
N GLY A 87 0.81 -14.42 -3.63
CA GLY A 87 1.25 -15.64 -3.00
C GLY A 87 1.71 -16.69 -3.97
N VAL A 88 1.14 -16.68 -5.14
CA VAL A 88 1.51 -17.67 -6.14
C VAL A 88 2.98 -17.62 -6.45
N LYS A 89 3.53 -16.43 -6.43
CA LYS A 89 4.93 -16.33 -6.72
C LYS A 89 5.79 -16.90 -5.65
N ILE A 90 5.30 -16.96 -4.47
CA ILE A 90 6.08 -17.44 -3.37
C ILE A 90 5.95 -18.92 -3.23
N ALA A 91 4.81 -19.38 -3.57
CA ALA A 91 4.59 -20.80 -3.49
C ALA A 91 5.39 -21.50 -4.57
#